data_875235d4883ec6847e1cd3c2ff2777d2
#
_entry.id   875235d4883ec6847e1cd3c2ff2777d2
#
_cell.length_a   1.000
_cell.length_b   1.000
_cell.length_c   1.000
_cell.angle_alpha   90.00
_cell.angle_beta   90.00
_cell.angle_gamma   90.00
#
_symmetry.space_group_name_H-M   'P 1'
#
loop_
_entity.id
_entity.type
_entity.pdbx_description
1 polymer ?
#
loop_
_entity_poly.entity_id
_entity_poly.type
_entity_poly.pdbx_seq_one_letter_code
_entity_poly.pdbx_strand_id
1 'polypeptide(L)'
;AQKATSVDIFRALDVPNVIIGHQDGSQVVHTKSGDVFLAWVPFPIRNRLLAQEDHRGASIDQLDSKLQEIITDIMRALTNEAGNQKMPRVLVGHFSVGGATFGSERSVMLGRDLVVSKSALTDSVWDYVALGHIHKHQSLNDSPPVVYSGSLERIDFGEEVEDKGFCWIEL
;
A
#
# COMPACT_ATOMS: atom_id res chain seq x y z
N ALA A 1 4.30 12.51 -22.20
CA ALA A 1 5.28 11.47 -21.84
C ALA A 1 5.39 11.44 -20.31
N GLN A 2 5.13 10.29 -19.70
CA GLN A 2 5.27 10.09 -18.27
C GLN A 2 6.75 10.17 -17.92
N LYS A 3 7.13 10.98 -16.93
CA LYS A 3 8.52 11.02 -16.47
C LYS A 3 8.86 9.68 -15.80
N ALA A 4 10.00 9.08 -16.19
CA ALA A 4 10.52 7.90 -15.53
C ALA A 4 10.83 8.22 -14.06
N THR A 5 10.51 7.29 -13.18
CA THR A 5 10.80 7.36 -11.75
C THR A 5 12.03 6.52 -11.42
N SER A 6 12.63 6.70 -10.25
CA SER A 6 13.73 5.84 -9.78
C SER A 6 13.34 4.36 -9.71
N VAL A 7 12.07 4.06 -9.45
CA VAL A 7 11.52 2.69 -9.43
C VAL A 7 11.53 2.05 -10.82
N ASP A 8 11.34 2.82 -11.89
CA ASP A 8 11.38 2.31 -13.27
C ASP A 8 12.77 1.77 -13.64
N ILE A 9 13.83 2.26 -12.99
CA ILE A 9 15.21 1.78 -13.18
C ILE A 9 15.33 0.32 -12.71
N PHE A 10 14.83 0.02 -11.51
CA PHE A 10 14.87 -1.34 -10.96
C PHE A 10 14.08 -2.33 -11.82
N ARG A 11 12.94 -1.89 -12.37
CA ARG A 11 12.16 -2.69 -13.31
C ARG A 11 12.94 -2.98 -14.61
N ALA A 12 13.66 -1.98 -15.13
CA ALA A 12 14.45 -2.12 -16.34
C ALA A 12 15.69 -3.01 -16.15
N LEU A 13 16.23 -3.08 -14.92
CA LEU A 13 17.39 -3.89 -14.58
C LEU A 13 17.06 -5.38 -14.39
N ASP A 14 15.76 -5.73 -14.26
CA ASP A 14 15.27 -7.11 -14.03
C ASP A 14 16.07 -7.84 -12.95
N VAL A 15 16.19 -7.21 -11.79
CA VAL A 15 17.03 -7.72 -10.68
C VAL A 15 16.42 -9.01 -10.14
N PRO A 16 17.15 -10.12 -10.11
CA PRO A 16 16.63 -11.39 -9.61
C PRO A 16 16.08 -11.28 -8.17
N ASN A 17 14.94 -11.90 -7.92
CA ASN A 17 14.25 -11.91 -6.62
C ASN A 17 13.75 -10.53 -6.14
N VAL A 18 13.63 -9.56 -7.03
CA VAL A 18 13.03 -8.25 -6.75
C VAL A 18 11.73 -8.11 -7.52
N ILE A 19 10.63 -7.91 -6.79
CA ILE A 19 9.31 -7.68 -7.35
C ILE A 19 9.01 -6.19 -7.28
N ILE A 20 8.72 -5.58 -8.43
CA ILE A 20 8.38 -4.16 -8.52
C ILE A 20 6.88 -4.00 -8.75
N GLY A 21 6.16 -3.68 -7.69
CA GLY A 21 4.73 -3.36 -7.72
C GLY A 21 4.47 -1.97 -8.28
N HIS A 22 4.57 -1.81 -9.62
CA HIS A 22 4.35 -0.52 -10.29
C HIS A 22 2.86 -0.18 -10.49
N GLN A 23 2.04 -1.20 -10.65
CA GLN A 23 0.57 -1.15 -10.65
C GLN A 23 0.09 -2.12 -9.58
N ASP A 24 -1.20 -2.01 -9.20
CA ASP A 24 -1.84 -3.03 -8.38
C ASP A 24 -1.74 -4.40 -9.05
N GLY A 25 -1.63 -5.43 -8.26
CA GLY A 25 -1.48 -6.79 -8.74
C GLY A 25 -1.22 -7.81 -7.67
N SER A 26 -1.04 -9.04 -8.09
CA SER A 26 -0.75 -10.18 -7.23
C SER A 26 0.10 -11.22 -7.94
N GLN A 27 0.78 -12.05 -7.19
CA GLN A 27 1.45 -13.26 -7.69
C GLN A 27 1.76 -14.23 -6.57
N VAL A 28 1.98 -15.49 -6.92
CA VAL A 28 2.57 -16.47 -6.02
C VAL A 28 4.08 -16.32 -6.04
N VAL A 29 4.66 -16.20 -4.85
CA VAL A 29 6.11 -16.12 -4.64
C VAL A 29 6.58 -17.43 -4.02
N HIS A 30 7.50 -18.10 -4.72
CA HIS A 30 8.12 -19.32 -4.21
C HIS A 30 9.26 -18.96 -3.27
N THR A 31 9.15 -19.40 -2.02
CA THR A 31 10.18 -19.18 -0.99
C THR A 31 10.81 -20.50 -0.56
N LYS A 32 11.89 -20.44 0.21
CA LYS A 32 12.56 -21.65 0.77
C LYS A 32 11.66 -22.43 1.73
N SER A 33 10.72 -21.75 2.38
CA SER A 33 9.83 -22.33 3.40
C SER A 33 8.44 -22.70 2.85
N GLY A 34 8.15 -22.34 1.60
CA GLY A 34 6.86 -22.59 0.96
C GLY A 34 6.42 -21.42 0.09
N ASP A 35 5.26 -21.57 -0.50
CA ASP A 35 4.68 -20.55 -1.36
C ASP A 35 3.91 -19.51 -0.54
N VAL A 36 3.96 -18.26 -0.98
CA VAL A 36 3.20 -17.13 -0.40
C VAL A 36 2.46 -16.42 -1.52
N PHE A 37 1.17 -16.18 -1.34
CA PHE A 37 0.42 -15.30 -2.21
C PHE A 37 0.67 -13.85 -1.77
N LEU A 38 1.25 -13.07 -2.66
CA LEU A 38 1.59 -11.67 -2.45
C LEU A 38 0.70 -10.80 -3.34
N ALA A 39 -0.10 -9.92 -2.74
CA ALA A 39 -0.82 -8.88 -3.43
C ALA A 39 -0.25 -7.50 -3.06
N TRP A 40 -0.34 -6.53 -3.96
CA TRP A 40 0.15 -5.20 -3.67
C TRP A 40 -0.69 -4.10 -4.32
N VAL A 41 -0.75 -2.96 -3.62
CA VAL A 41 -1.36 -1.72 -4.09
C VAL A 41 -0.35 -0.59 -3.87
N PRO A 42 0.28 -0.07 -4.94
CA PRO A 42 1.23 1.03 -4.84
C PRO A 42 0.54 2.34 -4.48
N PHE A 43 1.33 3.39 -4.25
CA PHE A 43 0.80 4.73 -3.97
C PHE A 43 -0.19 5.16 -5.07
N PRO A 44 -1.43 5.53 -4.69
CA PRO A 44 -2.49 5.85 -5.64
C PRO A 44 -2.24 7.22 -6.29
N ILE A 45 -1.69 7.21 -7.50
CA ILE A 45 -1.45 8.43 -8.29
C ILE A 45 -2.75 8.83 -8.99
N ARG A 46 -3.37 9.94 -8.56
CA ARG A 46 -4.66 10.46 -9.08
C ARG A 46 -4.72 10.46 -10.61
N ASN A 47 -3.75 11.06 -11.27
CA ASN A 47 -3.72 11.16 -12.73
C ASN A 47 -3.68 9.80 -13.43
N ARG A 48 -3.14 8.77 -12.78
CA ARG A 48 -3.09 7.42 -13.34
C ARG A 48 -4.44 6.71 -13.20
N LEU A 49 -5.03 6.79 -12.02
CA LEU A 49 -6.31 6.14 -11.73
C LEU A 49 -7.47 6.75 -12.54
N LEU A 50 -7.41 8.06 -12.77
CA LEU A 50 -8.44 8.80 -13.52
C LEU A 50 -8.19 8.85 -15.04
N ALA A 51 -7.07 8.34 -15.54
CA ALA A 51 -6.69 8.47 -16.95
C ALA A 51 -7.63 7.72 -17.92
N GLN A 52 -8.44 6.81 -17.43
CA GLN A 52 -9.32 5.97 -18.26
C GLN A 52 -10.73 6.57 -18.47
N GLU A 53 -11.08 7.63 -17.78
CA GLU A 53 -12.40 8.26 -17.85
C GLU A 53 -12.31 9.75 -18.19
N ASP A 54 -13.36 10.31 -18.84
CA ASP A 54 -13.46 11.75 -19.08
C ASP A 54 -14.05 12.44 -17.84
N HIS A 55 -13.19 13.12 -17.09
CA HIS A 55 -13.53 13.82 -15.84
C HIS A 55 -13.66 15.33 -16.03
N ARG A 56 -13.87 15.82 -17.26
CA ARG A 56 -14.00 17.24 -17.55
C ARG A 56 -15.20 17.84 -16.79
N GLY A 57 -14.90 18.84 -15.97
CA GLY A 57 -15.92 19.54 -15.19
C GLY A 57 -16.27 18.89 -13.85
N ALA A 58 -15.66 17.78 -13.48
CA ALA A 58 -15.86 17.18 -12.16
C ALA A 58 -15.24 18.05 -11.04
N SER A 59 -15.95 18.19 -9.93
CA SER A 59 -15.40 18.83 -8.73
C SER A 59 -14.33 17.97 -8.07
N ILE A 60 -13.50 18.58 -7.21
CA ILE A 60 -12.47 17.85 -6.46
C ILE A 60 -13.10 16.74 -5.60
N ASP A 61 -14.22 17.00 -4.96
CA ASP A 61 -14.91 16.02 -4.10
C ASP A 61 -15.48 14.85 -4.93
N GLN A 62 -15.95 15.09 -6.15
CA GLN A 62 -16.37 14.02 -7.07
C GLN A 62 -15.19 13.16 -7.51
N LEU A 63 -14.04 13.77 -7.79
CA LEU A 63 -12.81 13.04 -8.12
C LEU A 63 -12.30 12.21 -6.94
N ASP A 64 -12.35 12.74 -5.74
CA ASP A 64 -11.97 12.03 -4.52
C ASP A 64 -12.88 10.83 -4.27
N SER A 65 -14.21 10.99 -4.43
CA SER A 65 -15.17 9.89 -4.32
C SER A 65 -14.91 8.80 -5.36
N LYS A 66 -14.62 9.18 -6.60
CA LYS A 66 -14.30 8.22 -7.66
C LYS A 66 -13.01 7.45 -7.40
N LEU A 67 -11.99 8.13 -6.89
CA LEU A 67 -10.74 7.47 -6.49
C LEU A 67 -10.95 6.45 -5.35
N GLN A 68 -11.80 6.79 -4.38
CA GLN A 68 -12.20 5.86 -3.32
C GLN A 68 -12.91 4.61 -3.88
N GLU A 69 -13.80 4.77 -4.84
CA GLU A 69 -14.46 3.65 -5.52
C GLU A 69 -13.44 2.76 -6.22
N ILE A 70 -12.55 3.34 -7.04
CA ILE A 70 -11.51 2.60 -7.78
C ILE A 70 -10.64 1.79 -6.81
N ILE A 71 -10.13 2.39 -5.73
CA ILE A 71 -9.31 1.68 -4.74
C ILE A 71 -10.10 0.57 -4.05
N THR A 72 -11.37 0.83 -3.72
CA THR A 72 -12.23 -0.18 -3.10
C THR A 72 -12.45 -1.37 -4.02
N ASP A 73 -12.62 -1.14 -5.32
CA ASP A 73 -12.79 -2.20 -6.31
C ASP A 73 -11.49 -3.00 -6.52
N ILE A 74 -10.33 -2.34 -6.56
CA ILE A 74 -9.02 -2.99 -6.59
C ILE A 74 -8.86 -3.90 -5.36
N MET A 75 -9.11 -3.36 -4.16
CA MET A 75 -9.00 -4.13 -2.93
C MET A 75 -9.93 -5.34 -2.92
N ARG A 76 -11.18 -5.16 -3.36
CA ARG A 76 -12.16 -6.25 -3.47
C ARG A 76 -11.69 -7.35 -4.44
N ALA A 77 -11.14 -6.96 -5.59
CA ALA A 77 -10.62 -7.90 -6.57
C ALA A 77 -9.46 -8.72 -6.01
N LEU A 78 -8.49 -8.08 -5.35
CA LEU A 78 -7.35 -8.74 -4.72
C LEU A 78 -7.78 -9.64 -3.54
N THR A 79 -8.75 -9.21 -2.74
CA THR A 79 -9.33 -10.01 -1.65
C THR A 79 -10.01 -11.28 -2.19
N ASN A 80 -10.78 -11.16 -3.27
CA ASN A 80 -11.42 -12.32 -3.92
C ASN A 80 -10.38 -13.28 -4.49
N GLU A 81 -9.31 -12.78 -5.08
CA GLU A 81 -8.22 -13.60 -5.60
C GLU A 81 -7.48 -14.33 -4.48
N ALA A 82 -7.17 -13.64 -3.38
CA ALA A 82 -6.58 -14.21 -2.18
C ALA A 82 -7.44 -15.31 -1.56
N GLY A 83 -8.77 -15.17 -1.57
CA GLY A 83 -9.70 -16.16 -1.06
C GLY A 83 -9.65 -17.53 -1.76
N ASN A 84 -9.10 -17.57 -2.98
CA ASN A 84 -8.91 -18.82 -3.72
C ASN A 84 -7.56 -19.50 -3.42
N GLN A 85 -6.69 -18.86 -2.61
CA GLN A 85 -5.36 -19.38 -2.28
C GLN A 85 -5.38 -20.21 -1.00
N LYS A 86 -4.50 -21.25 -0.96
CA LYS A 86 -4.36 -22.15 0.20
C LYS A 86 -3.02 -21.96 0.93
N MET A 87 -2.27 -20.96 0.57
CA MET A 87 -0.99 -20.58 1.15
C MET A 87 -1.14 -19.30 1.96
N PRO A 88 -0.15 -18.89 2.75
CA PRO A 88 -0.15 -17.58 3.40
C PRO A 88 -0.38 -16.43 2.41
N ARG A 89 -1.21 -15.46 2.79
CA ARG A 89 -1.68 -14.36 1.93
C ARG A 89 -1.29 -13.03 2.56
N VAL A 90 -0.44 -12.30 1.86
CA VAL A 90 0.09 -11.02 2.31
C VAL A 90 -0.36 -9.93 1.37
N LEU A 91 -0.94 -8.86 1.91
CA LEU A 91 -1.20 -7.63 1.19
C LEU A 91 -0.14 -6.59 1.52
N VAL A 92 0.45 -5.98 0.51
CA VAL A 92 1.40 -4.87 0.65
C VAL A 92 0.77 -3.59 0.12
N GLY A 93 0.76 -2.52 0.91
CA GLY A 93 0.16 -1.26 0.53
C GLY A 93 1.07 -0.07 0.82
N HIS A 94 0.98 0.98 -0.04
CA HIS A 94 1.68 2.25 0.20
C HIS A 94 0.70 3.41 0.05
N PHE A 95 -0.08 3.67 1.11
CA PHE A 95 -1.13 4.69 1.13
C PHE A 95 -1.55 5.01 2.57
N SER A 96 -2.29 6.11 2.74
CA SER A 96 -2.90 6.47 4.02
C SER A 96 -4.13 5.62 4.31
N VAL A 97 -4.32 5.23 5.57
CA VAL A 97 -5.48 4.47 6.06
C VAL A 97 -6.22 5.27 7.12
N GLY A 98 -7.55 5.22 7.08
CA GLY A 98 -8.40 5.89 8.07
C GLY A 98 -8.11 5.41 9.49
N GLY A 99 -7.89 6.36 10.40
CA GLY A 99 -7.53 6.10 11.79
C GLY A 99 -6.04 5.97 12.07
N ALA A 100 -5.17 6.00 11.04
CA ALA A 100 -3.74 6.04 11.25
C ALA A 100 -3.27 7.39 11.81
N THR A 101 -2.23 7.34 12.63
CA THR A 101 -1.56 8.51 13.19
C THR A 101 -0.36 8.86 12.33
N PHE A 102 -0.36 10.07 11.77
CA PHE A 102 0.78 10.58 11.02
C PHE A 102 1.89 11.05 11.96
N GLY A 103 3.14 10.90 11.52
CA GLY A 103 4.31 11.54 12.10
C GLY A 103 4.54 12.94 11.52
N SER A 104 5.82 13.32 11.45
CA SER A 104 6.27 14.60 10.88
C SER A 104 6.05 14.72 9.38
N GLU A 105 5.97 13.60 8.66
CA GLU A 105 5.73 13.54 7.21
C GLU A 105 4.46 14.30 6.78
N ARG A 106 3.47 14.41 7.66
CA ARG A 106 2.23 15.17 7.40
C ARG A 106 2.50 16.61 6.99
N SER A 107 3.54 17.23 7.50
CA SER A 107 3.89 18.63 7.23
C SER A 107 4.41 18.85 5.80
N VAL A 108 4.94 17.80 5.16
CA VAL A 108 5.47 17.85 3.79
C VAL A 108 4.52 17.27 2.75
N MET A 109 3.41 16.66 3.19
CA MET A 109 2.38 16.15 2.29
C MET A 109 1.61 17.30 1.66
N LEU A 110 1.83 17.53 0.36
CA LEU A 110 1.15 18.57 -0.42
C LEU A 110 -0.17 18.02 -0.97
N GLY A 111 -1.27 18.60 -0.50
CA GLY A 111 -2.60 18.31 -1.00
C GLY A 111 -3.42 17.34 -0.15
N ARG A 112 -4.59 16.94 -0.66
CA ARG A 112 -5.42 15.90 -0.04
C ARG A 112 -4.88 14.53 -0.38
N ASP A 113 -4.43 13.81 0.62
CA ASP A 113 -4.07 12.42 0.48
C ASP A 113 -5.31 11.53 0.32
N LEU A 114 -5.18 10.47 -0.47
CA LEU A 114 -6.25 9.50 -0.59
C LEU A 114 -6.21 8.55 0.60
N VAL A 115 -7.25 8.58 1.41
CA VAL A 115 -7.35 7.78 2.63
C VAL A 115 -8.17 6.52 2.35
N VAL A 116 -7.55 5.36 2.41
CA VAL A 116 -8.22 4.07 2.26
C VAL A 116 -8.99 3.73 3.56
N SER A 117 -10.18 3.16 3.42
CA SER A 117 -10.94 2.71 4.59
C SER A 117 -10.22 1.54 5.26
N LYS A 118 -10.09 1.58 6.60
CA LYS A 118 -9.54 0.46 7.39
C LYS A 118 -10.29 -0.85 7.13
N SER A 119 -11.62 -0.80 6.96
CA SER A 119 -12.44 -1.99 6.69
C SER A 119 -12.07 -2.73 5.40
N ALA A 120 -11.47 -2.05 4.43
CA ALA A 120 -11.00 -2.69 3.19
C ALA A 120 -9.75 -3.56 3.40
N LEU A 121 -9.08 -3.44 4.54
CA LEU A 121 -7.82 -4.11 4.87
C LEU A 121 -7.97 -5.19 5.94
N THR A 122 -9.11 -5.23 6.63
CA THR A 122 -9.35 -6.11 7.78
C THR A 122 -10.14 -7.37 7.42
N ASP A 123 -10.19 -7.73 6.15
CA ASP A 123 -10.78 -9.00 5.72
C ASP A 123 -9.95 -10.17 6.22
N SER A 124 -10.60 -11.16 6.83
CA SER A 124 -9.95 -12.35 7.41
C SER A 124 -9.28 -13.27 6.38
N VAL A 125 -9.42 -12.97 5.10
CA VAL A 125 -8.68 -13.66 4.04
C VAL A 125 -7.18 -13.39 4.11
N TRP A 126 -6.77 -12.23 4.62
CA TRP A 126 -5.38 -11.86 4.75
C TRP A 126 -4.75 -12.44 6.01
N ASP A 127 -3.56 -12.99 5.91
CA ASP A 127 -2.78 -13.44 7.06
C ASP A 127 -1.92 -12.29 7.61
N TYR A 128 -1.53 -11.32 6.74
CA TYR A 128 -0.83 -10.10 7.14
C TYR A 128 -1.04 -8.97 6.12
N VAL A 129 -1.15 -7.74 6.59
CA VAL A 129 -1.20 -6.53 5.76
C VAL A 129 -0.04 -5.62 6.13
N ALA A 130 0.92 -5.50 5.23
CA ALA A 130 2.12 -4.68 5.36
C ALA A 130 1.90 -3.30 4.72
N LEU A 131 1.97 -2.24 5.50
CA LEU A 131 1.75 -0.89 5.04
C LEU A 131 3.03 -0.05 5.12
N GLY A 132 3.28 0.74 4.07
CA GLY A 132 4.23 1.84 4.04
C GLY A 132 3.51 3.18 3.88
N HIS A 133 4.26 4.25 3.68
CA HIS A 133 3.82 5.64 3.55
C HIS A 133 3.91 6.43 4.86
N ILE A 134 3.35 5.95 5.96
CA ILE A 134 3.44 6.59 7.27
C ILE A 134 4.72 6.14 7.95
N HIS A 135 5.54 7.10 8.39
CA HIS A 135 6.85 6.84 8.98
C HIS A 135 6.79 6.34 10.42
N LYS A 136 5.66 6.54 11.09
CA LYS A 136 5.45 6.09 12.46
C LYS A 136 4.99 4.64 12.49
N HIS A 137 5.75 3.77 13.20
CA HIS A 137 5.32 2.39 13.44
C HIS A 137 4.00 2.35 14.22
N GLN A 138 3.03 1.58 13.72
CA GLN A 138 1.74 1.38 14.39
C GLN A 138 1.00 0.17 13.84
N SER A 139 0.27 -0.53 14.71
CA SER A 139 -0.73 -1.52 14.33
C SER A 139 -2.10 -0.86 14.27
N LEU A 140 -2.80 -1.07 13.17
CA LEU A 140 -4.18 -0.62 12.98
C LEU A 140 -5.20 -1.71 13.30
N ASN A 141 -4.80 -2.98 13.27
CA ASN A 141 -5.65 -4.13 13.52
C ASN A 141 -4.81 -5.33 13.92
N ASP A 142 -5.37 -6.20 14.78
CA ASP A 142 -4.67 -7.36 15.32
C ASP A 142 -5.01 -8.66 14.56
N SER A 143 -6.20 -8.76 13.99
CA SER A 143 -6.65 -9.97 13.26
C SER A 143 -7.55 -9.61 12.08
N PRO A 144 -7.01 -9.68 10.85
CA PRO A 144 -5.58 -9.87 10.52
C PRO A 144 -4.73 -8.70 11.01
N PRO A 145 -3.42 -8.91 11.26
CA PRO A 145 -2.53 -7.80 11.57
C PRO A 145 -2.45 -6.84 10.38
N VAL A 146 -2.71 -5.54 10.63
CA VAL A 146 -2.57 -4.45 9.66
C VAL A 146 -1.58 -3.45 10.22
N VAL A 147 -0.36 -3.42 9.66
CA VAL A 147 0.77 -2.77 10.31
C VAL A 147 1.51 -1.82 9.37
N TYR A 148 1.69 -0.58 9.82
CA TYR A 148 2.72 0.29 9.28
C TYR A 148 4.05 -0.04 9.96
N SER A 149 5.05 -0.48 9.19
CA SER A 149 6.39 -0.75 9.71
C SER A 149 7.09 0.52 10.20
N GLY A 150 6.72 1.66 9.64
CA GLY A 150 7.44 2.91 9.82
C GLY A 150 8.65 3.03 8.90
N SER A 151 9.44 4.08 9.08
CA SER A 151 10.72 4.27 8.40
C SER A 151 11.85 3.54 9.15
N LEU A 152 12.86 3.05 8.41
CA LEU A 152 14.03 2.38 9.01
C LEU A 152 14.89 3.34 9.84
N GLU A 153 14.92 4.61 9.44
CA GLU A 153 15.71 5.66 10.07
C GLU A 153 14.85 6.89 10.30
N ARG A 154 15.31 7.78 11.16
CA ARG A 154 14.70 9.10 11.36
C ARG A 154 14.98 9.98 10.14
N ILE A 155 13.92 10.44 9.49
CA ILE A 155 14.00 11.26 8.28
C ILE A 155 14.18 12.75 8.64
N ASP A 156 13.59 13.16 9.77
CA ASP A 156 13.69 14.52 10.27
C ASP A 156 13.67 14.58 11.82
N PHE A 157 13.85 15.79 12.37
CA PHE A 157 13.87 16.02 13.82
C PHE A 157 12.52 15.75 14.51
N GLY A 158 11.41 15.79 13.78
CA GLY A 158 10.08 15.49 14.34
C GLY A 158 9.93 14.02 14.73
N GLU A 159 10.82 13.14 14.24
CA GLU A 159 10.84 11.72 14.54
C GLU A 159 11.83 11.34 15.66
N GLU A 160 12.40 12.32 16.38
CA GLU A 160 13.45 12.13 17.39
C GLU A 160 13.07 11.08 18.44
N VAL A 161 11.80 11.10 18.87
CA VAL A 161 11.28 10.24 19.94
C VAL A 161 10.65 8.93 19.43
N GLU A 162 10.70 8.69 18.13
CA GLU A 162 10.12 7.48 17.52
C GLU A 162 11.14 6.34 17.49
N ASP A 163 10.70 5.15 17.88
CA ASP A 163 11.46 3.92 17.66
C ASP A 163 11.41 3.56 16.17
N LYS A 164 12.58 3.26 15.60
CA LYS A 164 12.74 2.91 14.19
C LYS A 164 13.24 1.47 14.05
N GLY A 165 12.84 0.82 12.95
CA GLY A 165 13.21 -0.57 12.72
C GLY A 165 12.40 -1.21 11.60
N PHE A 166 12.26 -2.51 11.66
CA PHE A 166 11.49 -3.31 10.71
C PHE A 166 10.64 -4.35 11.44
N CYS A 167 9.59 -4.82 10.79
CA CYS A 167 8.75 -5.88 11.32
C CYS A 167 9.30 -7.25 10.87
N TRP A 168 9.51 -8.17 11.82
CA TRP A 168 9.75 -9.57 11.55
C TRP A 168 8.41 -10.32 11.59
N ILE A 169 8.07 -11.06 10.54
CA ILE A 169 6.78 -11.70 10.37
C ILE A 169 7.00 -13.20 10.12
N GLU A 170 6.32 -14.03 10.89
CA GLU A 170 6.25 -15.48 10.70
C GLU A 170 4.81 -15.86 10.34
N LEU A 171 4.62 -16.56 9.21
CA LEU A 171 3.32 -16.96 8.65
C LEU A 171 3.22 -18.48 8.55
#